data_ff1b005eff54a6e420a6f39c9b27b45e
#
_entry.id   ff1b005eff54a6e420a6f39c9b27b45e
#
_cell.length_a   1.000
_cell.length_b   1.000
_cell.length_c   1.000
_cell.angle_alpha   90.00
_cell.angle_beta   90.00
_cell.angle_gamma   90.00
#
_symmetry.space_group_name_H-M   'P 1'
#
loop_
_entity.id
_entity.type
_entity.pdbx_description
1 polymer ?
#
loop_
_entity_poly.entity_id
_entity_poly.type
_entity_poly.pdbx_seq_one_letter_code
_entity_poly.pdbx_strand_id
1 'polypeptide(L)'
;SNISGQHFPADLCPKDIAYRCLSTAASDILAMGGLPTSYLLSISHPKPTDEWFNLFSDGLKSFNSRYDVELTGGDLTFGDLNIAVCFFGKAQEKILRRDSACEDDDIFISNILGRGHHGLVNYKNLDQNFFLKPELPINLTKKLNPFINACIDVSDGFLKDLGRICSASKKGAEINFSNSFVLSDLDDLIRGDDYVLCFTAHKKNRKIILEISKNVHRVGKIISGDAIKVFDESKKELSFVDFGWDSFKN
;
A
#
# COMPACT_ATOMS: atom_id res chain seq x y z
N SER A 1 0.74 10.81 -8.09
CA SER A 1 -0.37 11.37 -8.89
C SER A 1 -1.46 10.34 -9.08
N ASN A 2 -2.72 10.80 -9.09
CA ASN A 2 -3.91 9.98 -9.29
C ASN A 2 -4.73 10.57 -10.44
N ILE A 3 -4.84 9.84 -11.53
CA ILE A 3 -5.51 10.25 -12.79
C ILE A 3 -6.88 9.58 -12.85
N SER A 4 -7.91 10.37 -13.16
CA SER A 4 -9.28 9.88 -13.36
C SER A 4 -9.36 8.85 -14.49
N GLY A 5 -10.10 7.78 -14.30
CA GLY A 5 -10.22 6.68 -15.26
C GLY A 5 -9.03 5.71 -15.28
N GLN A 6 -7.92 6.04 -14.60
CA GLN A 6 -6.72 5.20 -14.51
C GLN A 6 -6.49 4.66 -13.09
N HIS A 7 -6.47 5.56 -12.10
CA HIS A 7 -6.19 5.23 -10.69
C HIS A 7 -7.47 5.18 -9.84
N PHE A 8 -8.55 5.70 -10.36
CA PHE A 8 -9.89 5.61 -9.78
C PHE A 8 -10.96 5.77 -10.88
N PRO A 9 -12.16 5.17 -10.71
CA PRO A 9 -13.28 5.32 -11.65
C PRO A 9 -13.65 6.78 -11.88
N ALA A 10 -13.94 7.14 -13.13
CA ALA A 10 -14.26 8.53 -13.52
C ALA A 10 -15.56 9.07 -12.87
N ASP A 11 -16.46 8.16 -12.46
CA ASP A 11 -17.73 8.48 -11.80
C ASP A 11 -17.65 8.40 -10.26
N LEU A 12 -16.44 8.30 -9.71
CA LEU A 12 -16.26 8.23 -8.25
C LEU A 12 -16.65 9.55 -7.58
N CYS A 13 -17.30 9.47 -6.42
CA CYS A 13 -17.67 10.64 -5.63
C CYS A 13 -16.43 11.47 -5.24
N PRO A 14 -16.43 12.81 -5.42
CA PRO A 14 -15.27 13.65 -5.08
C PRO A 14 -14.78 13.49 -3.64
N LYS A 15 -15.68 13.24 -2.69
CA LYS A 15 -15.34 12.94 -1.30
C LYS A 15 -14.44 11.71 -1.15
N ASP A 16 -14.77 10.63 -1.89
CA ASP A 16 -14.01 9.38 -1.83
C ASP A 16 -12.71 9.51 -2.64
N ILE A 17 -12.71 10.26 -3.75
CA ILE A 17 -11.48 10.59 -4.50
C ILE A 17 -10.48 11.28 -3.56
N ALA A 18 -10.90 12.33 -2.83
CA ALA A 18 -10.04 13.05 -1.90
C ALA A 18 -9.46 12.14 -0.83
N TYR A 19 -10.30 11.36 -0.16
CA TYR A 19 -9.87 10.46 0.91
C TYR A 19 -8.88 9.41 0.40
N ARG A 20 -9.20 8.75 -0.74
CA ARG A 20 -8.35 7.75 -1.36
C ARG A 20 -6.98 8.32 -1.73
N CYS A 21 -6.93 9.45 -2.46
CA CYS A 21 -5.68 10.07 -2.88
C CYS A 21 -4.76 10.41 -1.69
N LEU A 22 -5.33 10.84 -0.56
CA LEU A 22 -4.56 11.08 0.65
C LEU A 22 -4.08 9.78 1.29
N SER A 23 -4.95 8.76 1.40
CA SER A 23 -4.58 7.46 1.99
C SER A 23 -3.44 6.80 1.23
N THR A 24 -3.54 6.75 -0.09
CA THR A 24 -2.53 6.11 -0.95
C THR A 24 -1.18 6.80 -0.86
N ALA A 25 -1.16 8.15 -0.86
CA ALA A 25 0.08 8.89 -0.74
C ALA A 25 0.68 8.85 0.69
N ALA A 26 -0.14 8.77 1.73
CA ALA A 26 0.32 8.65 3.10
C ALA A 26 0.87 7.25 3.44
N SER A 27 0.46 6.22 2.69
CA SER A 27 0.97 4.84 2.84
C SER A 27 2.48 4.76 2.66
N ASP A 28 3.05 5.48 1.70
CA ASP A 28 4.50 5.57 1.48
C ASP A 28 5.24 6.07 2.73
N ILE A 29 4.68 7.05 3.45
CA ILE A 29 5.27 7.57 4.69
C ILE A 29 5.33 6.47 5.77
N LEU A 30 4.27 5.67 5.89
CA LEU A 30 4.26 4.53 6.82
C LEU A 30 5.24 3.45 6.42
N ALA A 31 5.34 3.14 5.13
CA ALA A 31 6.30 2.17 4.60
C ALA A 31 7.76 2.59 4.88
N MET A 32 8.02 3.91 4.95
CA MET A 32 9.32 4.45 5.36
C MET A 32 9.51 4.50 6.89
N GLY A 33 8.57 4.01 7.68
CA GLY A 33 8.62 4.06 9.14
C GLY A 33 8.35 5.45 9.72
N GLY A 34 7.74 6.33 8.93
CA GLY A 34 7.34 7.68 9.35
C GLY A 34 5.89 7.75 9.82
N LEU A 35 5.52 8.91 10.36
CA LEU A 35 4.13 9.27 10.65
C LEU A 35 3.77 10.46 9.76
N PRO A 36 2.71 10.41 8.95
CA PRO A 36 2.29 11.55 8.15
C PRO A 36 1.90 12.72 9.06
N THR A 37 2.26 13.95 8.68
CA THR A 37 1.98 15.16 9.47
C THR A 37 1.26 16.22 8.65
N SER A 38 1.68 16.41 7.40
CA SER A 38 1.11 17.42 6.52
C SER A 38 1.33 17.07 5.06
N TYR A 39 0.65 17.78 4.15
CA TYR A 39 0.76 17.52 2.71
C TYR A 39 0.57 18.79 1.88
N LEU A 40 1.11 18.74 0.66
CA LEU A 40 0.80 19.61 -0.45
C LEU A 40 -0.14 18.90 -1.42
N LEU A 41 -1.09 19.65 -2.00
CA LEU A 41 -2.11 19.13 -2.90
C LEU A 41 -2.15 19.95 -4.20
N SER A 42 -1.85 19.32 -5.34
CA SER A 42 -2.04 19.91 -6.65
C SER A 42 -3.18 19.22 -7.37
N ILE A 43 -4.13 20.00 -7.88
CA ILE A 43 -5.31 19.51 -8.60
C ILE A 43 -5.34 20.17 -9.97
N SER A 44 -5.42 19.37 -11.05
CA SER A 44 -5.95 19.84 -12.32
C SER A 44 -7.37 19.32 -12.49
N HIS A 45 -8.27 20.19 -13.01
CA HIS A 45 -9.67 19.83 -13.24
C HIS A 45 -10.22 20.54 -14.48
N PRO A 46 -10.95 19.84 -15.39
CA PRO A 46 -11.40 20.45 -16.65
C PRO A 46 -12.54 21.45 -16.46
N LYS A 47 -13.40 21.24 -15.47
CA LYS A 47 -14.54 22.13 -15.19
C LYS A 47 -15.10 21.86 -13.79
N PRO A 48 -14.43 22.32 -12.72
CA PRO A 48 -14.92 22.09 -11.37
C PRO A 48 -16.19 22.93 -11.09
N THR A 49 -17.08 22.36 -10.25
CA THR A 49 -18.25 23.06 -9.72
C THR A 49 -18.08 23.29 -8.21
N ASP A 50 -18.83 24.24 -7.64
CA ASP A 50 -18.84 24.45 -6.18
C ASP A 50 -19.24 23.17 -5.44
N GLU A 51 -20.18 22.40 -5.98
CA GLU A 51 -20.60 21.13 -5.40
C GLU A 51 -19.46 20.12 -5.37
N TRP A 52 -18.69 20.00 -6.50
CA TRP A 52 -17.54 19.13 -6.58
C TRP A 52 -16.50 19.49 -5.51
N PHE A 53 -16.15 20.78 -5.38
CA PHE A 53 -15.19 21.24 -4.37
C PHE A 53 -15.67 21.05 -2.96
N ASN A 54 -16.95 21.25 -2.67
CA ASN A 54 -17.51 21.02 -1.35
C ASN A 54 -17.38 19.54 -0.94
N LEU A 55 -17.78 18.62 -1.83
CA LEU A 55 -17.64 17.19 -1.59
C LEU A 55 -16.17 16.76 -1.45
N PHE A 56 -15.30 17.27 -2.32
CA PHE A 56 -13.86 16.97 -2.25
C PHE A 56 -13.26 17.48 -0.93
N SER A 57 -13.60 18.69 -0.52
CA SER A 57 -13.18 19.29 0.76
C SER A 57 -13.67 18.46 1.96
N ASP A 58 -14.86 17.89 1.91
CA ASP A 58 -15.37 17.01 2.97
C ASP A 58 -14.56 15.71 3.08
N GLY A 59 -14.08 15.18 1.96
CA GLY A 59 -13.14 14.06 1.94
C GLY A 59 -11.81 14.41 2.61
N LEU A 60 -11.24 15.58 2.27
CA LEU A 60 -10.02 16.09 2.91
C LEU A 60 -10.20 16.23 4.42
N LYS A 61 -11.26 16.90 4.84
CA LYS A 61 -11.58 17.10 6.28
C LYS A 61 -11.72 15.76 7.02
N SER A 62 -12.40 14.79 6.41
CA SER A 62 -12.60 13.46 6.99
C SER A 62 -11.27 12.74 7.22
N PHE A 63 -10.36 12.78 6.24
CA PHE A 63 -9.03 12.19 6.34
C PHE A 63 -8.18 12.94 7.38
N ASN A 64 -8.13 14.27 7.30
CA ASN A 64 -7.33 15.11 8.18
C ASN A 64 -7.70 14.89 9.65
N SER A 65 -9.01 14.87 9.95
CA SER A 65 -9.49 14.63 11.32
C SER A 65 -9.18 13.23 11.83
N ARG A 66 -9.18 12.22 10.94
CA ARG A 66 -8.90 10.84 11.34
C ARG A 66 -7.44 10.61 11.67
N TYR A 67 -6.52 11.24 10.93
CA TYR A 67 -5.09 10.97 11.00
C TYR A 67 -4.26 12.11 11.55
N ASP A 68 -4.91 13.21 11.98
CA ASP A 68 -4.27 14.40 12.55
C ASP A 68 -3.18 14.97 11.62
N VAL A 69 -3.56 15.24 10.37
CA VAL A 69 -2.69 15.79 9.32
C VAL A 69 -3.26 17.07 8.75
N GLU A 70 -2.40 17.94 8.20
CA GLU A 70 -2.80 19.25 7.71
C GLU A 70 -2.45 19.44 6.21
N LEU A 71 -3.37 20.11 5.49
CA LEU A 71 -3.08 20.66 4.17
C LEU A 71 -2.30 21.98 4.35
N THR A 72 -1.04 22.02 3.91
CA THR A 72 -0.16 23.18 4.09
C THR A 72 -0.04 24.07 2.87
N GLY A 73 -0.54 23.63 1.72
CA GLY A 73 -0.50 24.39 0.47
C GLY A 73 -0.77 23.53 -0.74
N GLY A 74 -0.67 24.14 -1.91
CA GLY A 74 -0.86 23.43 -3.16
C GLY A 74 -1.19 24.35 -4.32
N ASP A 75 -1.75 23.77 -5.37
CA ASP A 75 -2.09 24.47 -6.61
C ASP A 75 -3.40 23.91 -7.22
N LEU A 76 -4.11 24.79 -7.93
CA LEU A 76 -5.32 24.44 -8.66
C LEU A 76 -5.19 24.99 -10.09
N THR A 77 -5.29 24.11 -11.07
CA THR A 77 -5.11 24.50 -12.47
C THR A 77 -6.16 23.85 -13.39
N PHE A 78 -6.30 24.38 -14.58
CA PHE A 78 -7.14 23.78 -15.63
C PHE A 78 -6.41 22.60 -16.29
N GLY A 79 -7.13 21.49 -16.52
CA GLY A 79 -6.60 20.31 -17.20
C GLY A 79 -7.49 19.10 -16.94
N ASP A 80 -7.13 17.94 -17.44
CA ASP A 80 -7.79 16.68 -17.10
C ASP A 80 -7.69 16.41 -15.60
N LEU A 81 -8.70 15.72 -15.04
CA LEU A 81 -8.72 15.47 -13.59
C LEU A 81 -7.54 14.61 -13.16
N ASN A 82 -6.60 15.26 -12.52
CA ASN A 82 -5.42 14.66 -11.94
C ASN A 82 -5.14 15.28 -10.56
N ILE A 83 -4.84 14.44 -9.58
CA ILE A 83 -4.59 14.85 -8.20
C ILE A 83 -3.21 14.36 -7.80
N ALA A 84 -2.30 15.28 -7.53
CA ALA A 84 -0.98 14.97 -7.00
C ALA A 84 -0.91 15.39 -5.53
N VAL A 85 -0.46 14.46 -4.69
CA VAL A 85 -0.27 14.66 -3.25
C VAL A 85 1.18 14.43 -2.91
N CYS A 86 1.78 15.34 -2.15
CA CYS A 86 3.10 15.17 -1.58
C CYS A 86 3.01 15.25 -0.05
N PHE A 87 3.18 14.13 0.63
CA PHE A 87 3.16 14.05 2.08
C PHE A 87 4.53 14.37 2.71
N PHE A 88 4.48 15.06 3.84
CA PHE A 88 5.56 15.17 4.80
C PHE A 88 5.26 14.31 6.02
N GLY A 89 6.28 13.70 6.59
CA GLY A 89 6.14 12.84 7.75
C GLY A 89 7.28 13.03 8.74
N LYS A 90 7.02 12.67 9.99
CA LYS A 90 8.03 12.63 11.05
C LYS A 90 8.58 11.23 11.19
N ALA A 91 9.90 11.07 11.10
CA ALA A 91 10.54 9.78 11.35
C ALA A 91 10.26 9.29 12.77
N GLN A 92 10.06 7.98 12.92
CA GLN A 92 9.99 7.30 14.22
C GLN A 92 11.40 6.90 14.69
N GLU A 93 11.55 5.79 15.38
CA GLU A 93 12.85 5.31 15.85
C GLU A 93 13.80 4.99 14.69
N LYS A 94 13.25 4.44 13.60
CA LYS A 94 14.03 3.94 12.48
C LYS A 94 13.38 4.35 11.17
N ILE A 95 14.19 4.88 10.25
CA ILE A 95 13.79 5.06 8.86
C ILE A 95 13.93 3.70 8.17
N LEU A 96 12.83 3.21 7.63
CA LEU A 96 12.78 1.95 6.90
C LEU A 96 13.12 2.19 5.44
N ARG A 97 13.86 1.26 4.84
CA ARG A 97 14.31 1.32 3.46
C ARG A 97 14.02 0.00 2.75
N ARG A 98 14.03 0.02 1.43
CA ARG A 98 13.84 -1.18 0.59
C ARG A 98 15.11 -2.01 0.47
N ASP A 99 16.29 -1.43 0.69
CA ASP A 99 17.62 -1.99 0.46
C ASP A 99 18.26 -2.67 1.68
N SER A 100 17.46 -2.96 2.70
CA SER A 100 17.96 -3.44 3.99
C SER A 100 17.51 -4.88 4.33
N ALA A 101 16.96 -5.63 3.35
CA ALA A 101 16.61 -7.02 3.56
C ALA A 101 17.87 -7.91 3.62
N CYS A 102 17.92 -8.78 4.61
CA CYS A 102 19.02 -9.72 4.82
C CYS A 102 18.58 -11.14 4.47
N GLU A 103 19.55 -11.95 4.03
CA GLU A 103 19.32 -13.39 3.82
C GLU A 103 18.82 -14.06 5.11
N ASP A 104 17.90 -14.99 4.99
CA ASP A 104 17.18 -15.65 6.09
C ASP A 104 16.20 -14.73 6.88
N ASP A 105 15.99 -13.48 6.48
CA ASP A 105 14.88 -12.70 7.02
C ASP A 105 13.54 -13.36 6.66
N ASP A 106 12.61 -13.37 7.59
CA ASP A 106 11.22 -13.67 7.29
C ASP A 106 10.56 -12.52 6.54
N ILE A 107 9.65 -12.85 5.61
CA ILE A 107 8.81 -11.89 4.89
C ILE A 107 7.42 -11.90 5.52
N PHE A 108 6.91 -10.70 5.79
CA PHE A 108 5.60 -10.49 6.40
C PHE A 108 4.77 -9.51 5.58
N ILE A 109 3.44 -9.64 5.71
CA ILE A 109 2.46 -8.62 5.31
C ILE A 109 1.63 -8.20 6.51
N SER A 110 1.23 -6.93 6.56
CA SER A 110 0.52 -6.36 7.72
C SER A 110 -0.97 -6.67 7.75
N ASN A 111 -1.53 -7.18 6.66
CA ASN A 111 -2.92 -7.63 6.54
C ASN A 111 -3.06 -8.54 5.32
N ILE A 112 -4.26 -9.14 5.10
CA ILE A 112 -4.56 -9.96 3.93
C ILE A 112 -4.55 -9.14 2.64
N LEU A 113 -4.18 -9.78 1.53
CA LEU A 113 -4.14 -9.21 0.18
C LEU A 113 -5.48 -9.35 -0.54
N GLY A 114 -5.69 -8.56 -1.59
CA GLY A 114 -6.86 -8.60 -2.47
C GLY A 114 -8.01 -7.68 -2.04
N ARG A 115 -7.91 -7.00 -0.90
CA ARG A 115 -8.97 -6.13 -0.36
C ARG A 115 -9.19 -4.90 -1.24
N GLY A 116 -8.12 -4.33 -1.78
CA GLY A 116 -8.18 -3.18 -2.69
C GLY A 116 -8.91 -3.53 -3.97
N HIS A 117 -8.50 -4.61 -4.63
CA HIS A 117 -9.15 -5.09 -5.86
C HIS A 117 -10.62 -5.45 -5.64
N HIS A 118 -10.94 -6.20 -4.58
CA HIS A 118 -12.32 -6.52 -4.21
C HIS A 118 -13.16 -5.25 -3.99
N GLY A 119 -12.57 -4.26 -3.33
CA GLY A 119 -13.18 -2.95 -3.13
C GLY A 119 -13.42 -2.21 -4.45
N LEU A 120 -12.49 -2.24 -5.39
CA LEU A 120 -12.62 -1.62 -6.71
C LEU A 120 -13.77 -2.25 -7.51
N VAL A 121 -13.83 -3.58 -7.57
CA VAL A 121 -14.90 -4.28 -8.31
C VAL A 121 -16.29 -3.98 -7.73
N ASN A 122 -16.38 -3.73 -6.42
CA ASN A 122 -17.63 -3.55 -5.68
C ASN A 122 -17.83 -2.13 -5.14
N TYR A 123 -17.10 -1.10 -5.63
CA TYR A 123 -17.07 0.23 -5.01
C TYR A 123 -18.42 0.94 -4.89
N LYS A 124 -19.41 0.57 -5.72
CA LYS A 124 -20.78 1.11 -5.66
C LYS A 124 -21.68 0.45 -4.61
N ASN A 125 -21.30 -0.72 -4.10
CA ASN A 125 -22.19 -1.61 -3.33
C ASN A 125 -21.72 -1.90 -1.90
N LEU A 126 -20.57 -1.36 -1.48
CA LEU A 126 -20.02 -1.65 -0.16
C LEU A 126 -19.95 -0.39 0.72
N ASP A 127 -20.58 -0.44 1.89
CA ASP A 127 -20.53 0.65 2.88
C ASP A 127 -19.12 0.88 3.44
N GLN A 128 -18.38 -0.20 3.67
CA GLN A 128 -16.97 -0.17 4.07
C GLN A 128 -16.11 -0.73 2.94
N ASN A 129 -15.53 0.17 2.17
CA ASN A 129 -14.79 -0.21 0.98
C ASN A 129 -13.32 0.20 1.10
N PHE A 130 -12.43 -0.80 1.09
CA PHE A 130 -10.98 -0.59 1.22
C PHE A 130 -10.37 0.14 0.05
N PHE A 131 -10.92 -0.01 -1.14
CA PHE A 131 -10.49 0.75 -2.30
C PHE A 131 -10.78 2.25 -2.12
N LEU A 132 -11.99 2.60 -1.63
CA LEU A 132 -12.38 4.00 -1.41
C LEU A 132 -11.63 4.62 -0.23
N LYS A 133 -11.41 3.84 0.81
CA LYS A 133 -10.82 4.30 2.08
C LYS A 133 -9.75 3.33 2.58
N PRO A 134 -8.60 3.24 1.89
CA PRO A 134 -7.47 2.47 2.38
C PRO A 134 -7.14 2.88 3.82
N GLU A 135 -6.97 1.91 4.69
CA GLU A 135 -6.69 2.16 6.10
C GLU A 135 -5.19 2.28 6.35
N LEU A 136 -4.79 3.35 7.04
CA LEU A 136 -3.40 3.54 7.45
C LEU A 136 -3.15 2.85 8.79
N PRO A 137 -2.33 1.80 8.86
CA PRO A 137 -2.09 1.05 10.10
C PRO A 137 -1.07 1.74 11.02
N ILE A 138 -1.28 3.02 11.39
CA ILE A 138 -0.33 3.86 12.14
C ILE A 138 0.14 3.18 13.43
N ASN A 139 -0.79 2.69 14.26
CA ASN A 139 -0.46 2.07 15.53
C ASN A 139 0.30 0.74 15.37
N LEU A 140 -0.04 -0.01 14.32
CA LEU A 140 0.67 -1.25 13.98
C LEU A 140 2.08 -0.94 13.52
N THR A 141 2.25 0.05 12.63
CA THR A 141 3.56 0.48 12.13
C THR A 141 4.47 0.95 13.27
N LYS A 142 3.94 1.72 14.24
CA LYS A 142 4.70 2.14 15.43
C LYS A 142 5.24 0.94 16.21
N LYS A 143 4.43 -0.10 16.41
CA LYS A 143 4.83 -1.29 17.16
C LYS A 143 5.81 -2.18 16.40
N LEU A 144 5.68 -2.25 15.07
CA LEU A 144 6.52 -3.08 14.21
C LEU A 144 7.87 -2.43 13.87
N ASN A 145 7.94 -1.10 13.80
CA ASN A 145 9.11 -0.33 13.33
C ASN A 145 10.45 -0.81 13.91
N PRO A 146 10.60 -1.10 15.22
CA PRO A 146 11.89 -1.54 15.79
C PRO A 146 12.39 -2.88 15.22
N PHE A 147 11.49 -3.74 14.74
CA PHE A 147 11.79 -5.10 14.30
C PHE A 147 12.02 -5.25 12.80
N ILE A 148 11.59 -4.25 12.01
CA ILE A 148 11.63 -4.30 10.54
C ILE A 148 13.04 -4.03 10.03
N ASN A 149 13.50 -4.80 9.04
CA ASN A 149 14.72 -4.54 8.28
C ASN A 149 14.43 -3.75 7.01
N ALA A 150 13.65 -4.29 6.07
CA ALA A 150 13.22 -3.60 4.86
C ALA A 150 11.69 -3.53 4.79
N CYS A 151 11.16 -2.47 4.17
CA CYS A 151 9.72 -2.26 4.07
C CYS A 151 9.33 -1.53 2.78
N ILE A 152 8.12 -1.85 2.30
CA ILE A 152 7.40 -1.19 1.22
C ILE A 152 5.89 -1.36 1.50
N ASP A 153 5.05 -0.48 0.99
CA ASP A 153 3.62 -0.73 0.90
C ASP A 153 3.27 -1.50 -0.38
N VAL A 154 2.16 -2.23 -0.37
CA VAL A 154 1.68 -3.01 -1.51
C VAL A 154 0.69 -2.17 -2.31
N SER A 155 1.16 -1.52 -3.36
CA SER A 155 0.38 -0.66 -4.24
C SER A 155 0.14 -1.26 -5.63
N ASP A 156 1.17 -1.85 -6.23
CA ASP A 156 1.12 -2.42 -7.59
C ASP A 156 0.85 -3.94 -7.59
N GLY A 157 0.91 -4.58 -6.44
CA GLY A 157 0.78 -6.01 -6.23
C GLY A 157 1.93 -6.56 -5.40
N PHE A 158 1.62 -7.51 -4.53
CA PHE A 158 2.58 -8.02 -3.55
C PHE A 158 3.88 -8.55 -4.20
N LEU A 159 3.78 -9.36 -5.27
CA LEU A 159 4.97 -9.91 -5.91
C LEU A 159 5.83 -8.83 -6.57
N LYS A 160 5.21 -7.80 -7.18
CA LYS A 160 5.92 -6.68 -7.78
C LYS A 160 6.62 -5.83 -6.73
N ASP A 161 5.92 -5.50 -5.64
CA ASP A 161 6.46 -4.65 -4.59
C ASP A 161 7.53 -5.37 -3.75
N LEU A 162 7.34 -6.67 -3.47
CA LEU A 162 8.40 -7.51 -2.91
C LEU A 162 9.62 -7.57 -3.84
N GLY A 163 9.41 -7.63 -5.15
CA GLY A 163 10.48 -7.58 -6.15
C GLY A 163 11.33 -6.32 -6.06
N ARG A 164 10.73 -5.18 -5.70
CA ARG A 164 11.45 -3.92 -5.44
C ARG A 164 12.36 -4.00 -4.20
N ILE A 165 11.89 -4.65 -3.13
CA ILE A 165 12.73 -4.95 -1.95
C ILE A 165 13.88 -5.89 -2.35
N CYS A 166 13.57 -6.97 -3.06
CA CYS A 166 14.57 -7.95 -3.49
C CYS A 166 15.64 -7.31 -4.36
N SER A 167 15.25 -6.56 -5.38
CA SER A 167 16.15 -5.85 -6.29
C SER A 167 17.04 -4.85 -5.56
N ALA A 168 16.46 -3.99 -4.70
CA ALA A 168 17.19 -3.00 -3.93
C ALA A 168 18.19 -3.63 -2.95
N SER A 169 17.83 -4.77 -2.35
CA SER A 169 18.66 -5.52 -1.40
C SER A 169 19.61 -6.52 -2.06
N LYS A 170 19.54 -6.71 -3.38
CA LYS A 170 20.29 -7.73 -4.14
C LYS A 170 20.05 -9.14 -3.57
N LYS A 171 18.81 -9.48 -3.36
CA LYS A 171 18.34 -10.74 -2.79
C LYS A 171 17.17 -11.30 -3.60
N GLY A 172 16.88 -12.59 -3.40
CA GLY A 172 15.66 -13.25 -3.87
C GLY A 172 14.68 -13.49 -2.72
N ALA A 173 13.55 -14.07 -3.07
CA ALA A 173 12.51 -14.42 -2.10
C ALA A 173 11.90 -15.79 -2.38
N GLU A 174 11.52 -16.49 -1.32
CA GLU A 174 10.72 -17.71 -1.36
C GLU A 174 9.42 -17.46 -0.59
N ILE A 175 8.29 -17.56 -1.29
CA ILE A 175 6.94 -17.36 -0.76
C ILE A 175 6.23 -18.70 -0.65
N ASN A 176 5.61 -18.95 0.49
CA ASN A 176 4.76 -20.11 0.70
C ASN A 176 3.30 -19.65 0.65
N PHE A 177 2.65 -19.83 -0.48
CA PHE A 177 1.26 -19.43 -0.68
C PHE A 177 0.33 -20.21 0.25
N SER A 178 -0.62 -19.49 0.84
CA SER A 178 -1.71 -20.03 1.63
C SER A 178 -2.93 -19.12 1.52
N ASN A 179 -4.11 -19.69 1.49
CA ASN A 179 -5.36 -18.94 1.52
C ASN A 179 -5.57 -18.11 2.79
N SER A 180 -4.75 -18.30 3.81
CA SER A 180 -4.86 -17.56 5.09
C SER A 180 -4.50 -16.08 5.00
N PHE A 181 -3.81 -15.64 3.94
CA PHE A 181 -3.38 -14.26 3.77
C PHE A 181 -3.82 -13.60 2.46
N VAL A 182 -4.74 -14.24 1.72
CA VAL A 182 -5.43 -13.67 0.55
C VAL A 182 -6.93 -13.67 0.79
N LEU A 183 -7.64 -12.75 0.14
CA LEU A 183 -9.09 -12.61 0.30
C LEU A 183 -9.84 -13.62 -0.57
N SER A 184 -9.41 -13.82 -1.81
CA SER A 184 -10.12 -14.60 -2.81
C SER A 184 -9.31 -15.79 -3.33
N ASP A 185 -8.18 -15.53 -3.95
CA ASP A 185 -7.41 -16.52 -4.69
C ASP A 185 -5.93 -16.14 -4.86
N LEU A 186 -5.21 -16.96 -5.64
CA LEU A 186 -3.78 -16.78 -5.93
C LEU A 186 -3.48 -15.43 -6.63
N ASP A 187 -4.41 -14.92 -7.44
CA ASP A 187 -4.20 -13.67 -8.17
C ASP A 187 -4.16 -12.45 -7.25
N ASP A 188 -4.60 -12.57 -5.99
CA ASP A 188 -4.42 -11.51 -4.99
C ASP A 188 -2.94 -11.20 -4.71
N LEU A 189 -2.01 -12.09 -5.08
CA LEU A 189 -0.56 -11.81 -5.00
C LEU A 189 -0.08 -10.79 -6.03
N ILE A 190 -0.81 -10.62 -7.14
CA ILE A 190 -0.46 -9.71 -8.24
C ILE A 190 -1.42 -8.53 -8.37
N ARG A 191 -2.59 -8.58 -7.70
CA ARG A 191 -3.53 -7.47 -7.62
C ARG A 191 -2.98 -6.40 -6.70
N GLY A 192 -3.12 -5.14 -7.10
CA GLY A 192 -2.67 -3.99 -6.32
C GLY A 192 -3.75 -3.37 -5.44
N ASP A 193 -3.49 -2.12 -5.04
CA ASP A 193 -4.40 -1.27 -4.26
C ASP A 193 -4.64 -1.70 -2.81
N ASP A 194 -3.86 -2.59 -2.24
CA ASP A 194 -4.04 -3.07 -0.86
C ASP A 194 -3.49 -2.12 0.20
N TYR A 195 -2.43 -1.38 -0.10
CA TYR A 195 -1.76 -0.44 0.82
C TYR A 195 -1.43 -1.04 2.20
N VAL A 196 -1.24 -2.35 2.23
CA VAL A 196 -0.67 -3.05 3.39
C VAL A 196 0.85 -2.97 3.33
N LEU A 197 1.51 -3.10 4.48
CA LEU A 197 2.97 -3.15 4.50
C LEU A 197 3.46 -4.57 4.15
N CYS A 198 4.38 -4.65 3.18
CA CYS A 198 5.26 -5.80 2.97
C CYS A 198 6.62 -5.49 3.61
N PHE A 199 7.09 -6.33 4.53
CA PHE A 199 8.31 -6.06 5.25
C PHE A 199 9.11 -7.32 5.56
N THR A 200 10.40 -7.14 5.77
CA THR A 200 11.30 -8.20 6.20
C THR A 200 11.77 -7.99 7.62
N ALA A 201 12.02 -9.06 8.33
CA ALA A 201 12.55 -9.01 9.69
C ALA A 201 13.35 -10.26 10.01
N HIS A 202 14.37 -10.10 10.85
CA HIS A 202 15.19 -11.22 11.30
C HIS A 202 14.33 -12.29 11.99
N LYS A 203 14.55 -13.56 11.65
CA LYS A 203 13.78 -14.73 12.15
C LYS A 203 13.65 -14.81 13.69
N LYS A 204 14.59 -14.25 14.46
CA LYS A 204 14.51 -14.19 15.92
C LYS A 204 13.32 -13.35 16.41
N ASN A 205 12.85 -12.39 15.60
CA ASN A 205 11.75 -11.49 15.93
C ASN A 205 10.37 -12.05 15.52
N ARG A 206 10.32 -13.23 14.85
CA ARG A 206 9.08 -13.83 14.33
C ARG A 206 7.98 -13.90 15.38
N LYS A 207 8.29 -14.43 16.53
CA LYS A 207 7.29 -14.64 17.59
C LYS A 207 6.68 -13.31 18.05
N ILE A 208 7.51 -12.33 18.38
CA ILE A 208 7.04 -11.02 18.85
C ILE A 208 6.25 -10.28 17.76
N ILE A 209 6.67 -10.36 16.49
CA ILE A 209 5.95 -9.73 15.37
C ILE A 209 4.54 -10.31 15.22
N LEU A 210 4.38 -11.64 15.26
CA LEU A 210 3.09 -12.30 15.15
C LEU A 210 2.19 -12.07 16.38
N GLU A 211 2.76 -11.83 17.55
CA GLU A 211 2.00 -11.47 18.76
C GLU A 211 1.50 -10.01 18.75
N ILE A 212 2.14 -9.11 17.99
CA ILE A 212 1.72 -7.70 17.87
C ILE A 212 0.32 -7.56 17.24
N SER A 213 0.00 -8.37 16.24
CA SER A 213 -1.31 -8.34 15.59
C SER A 213 -1.65 -9.67 14.91
N LYS A 214 -2.90 -10.12 15.05
CA LYS A 214 -3.43 -11.30 14.34
C LYS A 214 -3.51 -11.11 12.82
N ASN A 215 -3.49 -9.87 12.35
CA ASN A 215 -3.56 -9.53 10.92
C ASN A 215 -2.19 -9.58 10.25
N VAL A 216 -1.10 -9.72 11.00
CA VAL A 216 0.24 -9.86 10.43
C VAL A 216 0.46 -11.32 10.06
N HIS A 217 0.80 -11.56 8.80
CA HIS A 217 1.07 -12.90 8.28
C HIS A 217 2.53 -13.03 7.88
N ARG A 218 3.15 -14.13 8.26
CA ARG A 218 4.43 -14.54 7.69
C ARG A 218 4.16 -15.30 6.40
N VAL A 219 4.69 -14.79 5.28
CA VAL A 219 4.37 -15.32 3.95
C VAL A 219 5.56 -16.01 3.27
N GLY A 220 6.79 -15.82 3.80
CA GLY A 220 7.97 -16.36 3.15
C GLY A 220 9.27 -16.05 3.87
N LYS A 221 10.35 -16.09 3.11
CA LYS A 221 11.71 -15.73 3.56
C LYS A 221 12.54 -15.12 2.42
N ILE A 222 13.51 -14.32 2.78
CA ILE A 222 14.54 -13.79 1.88
C ILE A 222 15.60 -14.88 1.66
N ILE A 223 16.02 -15.05 0.39
CA ILE A 223 17.03 -16.02 -0.03
C ILE A 223 18.16 -15.34 -0.79
N SER A 224 19.27 -16.03 -0.99
CA SER A 224 20.34 -15.62 -1.91
C SER A 224 19.84 -15.65 -3.37
N GLY A 225 20.51 -14.88 -4.24
CA GLY A 225 20.14 -14.74 -5.65
C GLY A 225 19.14 -13.62 -5.89
N ASP A 226 18.43 -13.63 -7.01
CA ASP A 226 17.54 -12.56 -7.47
C ASP A 226 16.12 -13.04 -7.83
N ALA A 227 15.87 -14.35 -7.78
CA ALA A 227 14.60 -14.93 -8.15
C ALA A 227 13.55 -14.81 -7.03
N ILE A 228 12.31 -14.53 -7.42
CA ILE A 228 11.14 -14.69 -6.55
C ILE A 228 10.45 -15.99 -6.93
N LYS A 229 10.36 -16.90 -5.98
CA LYS A 229 9.72 -18.21 -6.13
C LYS A 229 8.51 -18.29 -5.22
N VAL A 230 7.40 -18.77 -5.76
CA VAL A 230 6.16 -18.97 -5.02
C VAL A 230 5.84 -20.46 -5.03
N PHE A 231 5.59 -21.03 -3.86
CA PHE A 231 5.25 -22.44 -3.71
C PHE A 231 3.86 -22.57 -3.10
N ASP A 232 3.08 -23.53 -3.59
CA ASP A 232 1.83 -23.92 -2.97
C ASP A 232 2.06 -24.81 -1.72
N GLU A 233 0.96 -25.20 -1.07
CA GLU A 233 1.00 -26.06 0.13
C GLU A 233 1.61 -27.45 -0.17
N SER A 234 1.57 -27.92 -1.45
CA SER A 234 2.19 -29.17 -1.89
C SER A 234 3.70 -29.05 -2.24
N LYS A 235 4.27 -27.84 -2.07
CA LYS A 235 5.66 -27.49 -2.47
C LYS A 235 5.89 -27.44 -3.97
N LYS A 236 4.85 -27.37 -4.77
CA LYS A 236 4.96 -27.15 -6.21
C LYS A 236 5.19 -25.67 -6.48
N GLU A 237 6.15 -25.34 -7.33
CA GLU A 237 6.42 -23.97 -7.74
C GLU A 237 5.30 -23.47 -8.67
N LEU A 238 4.78 -22.29 -8.37
CA LEU A 238 3.74 -21.59 -9.12
C LEU A 238 4.40 -20.57 -10.04
N SER A 239 3.88 -20.46 -11.26
CA SER A 239 4.39 -19.51 -12.27
C SER A 239 3.40 -18.38 -12.49
N PHE A 240 3.91 -17.16 -12.62
CA PHE A 240 3.12 -15.96 -12.91
C PHE A 240 3.59 -15.37 -14.25
N VAL A 241 2.64 -14.93 -15.06
CA VAL A 241 2.91 -14.24 -16.34
C VAL A 241 3.28 -12.78 -16.07
N ASP A 242 2.56 -12.16 -15.14
CA ASP A 242 2.79 -10.80 -14.67
C ASP A 242 2.92 -10.78 -13.15
N PHE A 243 3.69 -9.80 -12.63
CA PHE A 243 3.95 -9.67 -11.20
C PHE A 243 3.13 -8.56 -10.54
N GLY A 244 2.32 -7.82 -11.29
CA GLY A 244 1.51 -6.73 -10.78
C GLY A 244 1.17 -5.67 -11.83
N TRP A 245 0.46 -4.64 -11.40
CA TRP A 245 -0.01 -3.56 -12.27
C TRP A 245 1.14 -2.72 -12.83
N ASP A 246 1.00 -2.28 -14.08
CA ASP A 246 1.98 -1.44 -14.77
C ASP A 246 1.26 -0.29 -15.48
N SER A 247 1.54 0.95 -15.06
CA SER A 247 0.95 2.17 -15.63
C SER A 247 1.21 2.37 -17.13
N PHE A 248 2.21 1.69 -17.68
CA PHE A 248 2.63 1.84 -19.08
C PHE A 248 2.27 0.63 -19.97
N LYS A 249 1.68 -0.40 -19.38
CA LYS A 249 1.11 -1.52 -20.13
C LYS A 249 -0.41 -1.33 -20.20
N ASN A 250 -0.94 -1.13 -21.40
CA ASN A 250 -2.37 -1.16 -21.71
C ASN A 250 -2.85 -2.58 -21.91
#